data_bb578390a91d0e9a9142db58ed299bde
#
_entry.id   bb578390a91d0e9a9142db58ed299bde
#
_cell.length_a   1.000
_cell.length_b   1.000
_cell.length_c   1.000
_cell.angle_alpha   90.00
_cell.angle_beta   90.00
_cell.angle_gamma   90.00
#
_symmetry.space_group_name_H-M   'P 1'
#
loop_
_entity.id
_entity.type
_entity.pdbx_description
1 polymer ?
#
loop_
_entity_poly.entity_id
_entity_poly.type
_entity_poly.pdbx_seq_one_letter_code
_entity_poly.pdbx_strand_id
1 'polypeptide(L)'
;MKDITPDNIKTFVRLIKEARRPIIVTHAKPDGDAIGSSAAMFHFLGLCGKQDRLLVLNDNCPRFLGFIRESIPQEALIIREESQQKAFDAIEQADLIICLDFHAFHRTGCLEKPLAESKAKKILIDHHLDPDRSLYDISFSQNDISSASELVFWILMATPQINGNAEKFPPAGATALMTGMTTDTNNFGNSVYPSTLTMASELLRAGVDRDMILQKINQEHSESRLRLKGFMLKDLMKVTKDGVAYMVLDKKAQYGYKMQEGDTEGFVNEPLSIAKVKMSIFAREESGEVRISIRSKRGTSANRCAKLFFNGGGHENAAGGKLHLPIDQVEEYIQKHTHIYMTEYEK
;
A
#
# COMPACT_ATOMS: atom_id res chain seq x y z
N MET A 1 -18.74 6.21 -9.16
CA MET A 1 -17.31 5.94 -9.41
C MET A 1 -17.03 6.10 -10.89
N LYS A 2 -16.14 7.01 -11.25
CA LYS A 2 -15.97 7.52 -12.61
C LYS A 2 -15.59 6.43 -13.65
N ASP A 3 -14.71 5.53 -13.28
CA ASP A 3 -14.18 4.52 -14.20
C ASP A 3 -14.95 3.18 -14.18
N ILE A 4 -15.87 2.98 -13.22
CA ILE A 4 -16.70 1.78 -13.12
C ILE A 4 -17.96 1.96 -14.01
N THR A 5 -17.75 1.93 -15.31
CA THR A 5 -18.81 2.00 -16.32
C THR A 5 -19.17 0.59 -16.81
N PRO A 6 -20.38 0.36 -17.35
CA PRO A 6 -20.76 -0.93 -17.94
C PRO A 6 -19.76 -1.42 -19.00
N ASP A 7 -19.23 -0.51 -19.84
CA ASP A 7 -18.29 -0.86 -20.90
C ASP A 7 -16.92 -1.24 -20.35
N ASN A 8 -16.42 -0.54 -19.32
CA ASN A 8 -15.17 -0.89 -18.63
C ASN A 8 -15.30 -2.23 -17.92
N ILE A 9 -16.41 -2.49 -17.23
CA ILE A 9 -16.67 -3.79 -16.59
C ILE A 9 -16.76 -4.90 -17.63
N LYS A 10 -17.43 -4.68 -18.74
CA LYS A 10 -17.49 -5.66 -19.85
C LYS A 10 -16.08 -5.95 -20.39
N THR A 11 -15.25 -4.93 -20.57
CA THR A 11 -13.86 -5.09 -21.02
C THR A 11 -13.03 -5.85 -19.99
N PHE A 12 -13.13 -5.49 -18.69
CA PHE A 12 -12.46 -6.18 -17.59
C PHE A 12 -12.82 -7.68 -17.57
N VAL A 13 -14.11 -7.99 -17.60
CA VAL A 13 -14.60 -9.40 -17.60
C VAL A 13 -14.11 -10.14 -18.84
N ARG A 14 -14.11 -9.50 -20.01
CA ARG A 14 -13.60 -10.09 -21.26
C ARG A 14 -12.12 -10.41 -21.17
N LEU A 15 -11.28 -9.48 -20.69
CA LEU A 15 -9.84 -9.69 -20.55
C LEU A 15 -9.55 -10.85 -19.58
N ILE A 16 -10.26 -10.91 -18.44
CA ILE A 16 -10.12 -12.05 -17.51
C ILE A 16 -10.56 -13.34 -18.20
N LYS A 17 -11.69 -13.36 -18.90
CA LYS A 17 -12.20 -14.56 -19.58
C LYS A 17 -11.20 -15.11 -20.61
N GLU A 18 -10.59 -14.25 -21.39
CA GLU A 18 -9.63 -14.58 -22.46
C GLU A 18 -8.27 -15.04 -21.89
N ALA A 19 -7.87 -14.55 -20.73
CA ALA A 19 -6.58 -14.86 -20.13
C ALA A 19 -6.43 -16.36 -19.80
N ARG A 20 -5.25 -16.90 -20.07
CA ARG A 20 -4.84 -18.27 -19.72
C ARG A 20 -3.89 -18.28 -18.53
N ARG A 21 -2.97 -17.31 -18.49
CA ARG A 21 -1.95 -17.12 -17.45
C ARG A 21 -2.02 -15.71 -16.86
N PRO A 22 -3.10 -15.36 -16.14
CA PRO A 22 -3.19 -14.05 -15.50
C PRO A 22 -2.25 -13.98 -14.31
N ILE A 23 -1.52 -12.89 -14.19
CA ILE A 23 -0.74 -12.58 -13.01
C ILE A 23 -1.21 -11.28 -12.34
N ILE A 24 -0.98 -11.18 -11.04
CA ILE A 24 -1.25 -10.00 -10.25
C ILE A 24 0.08 -9.46 -9.76
N VAL A 25 0.27 -8.14 -9.84
CA VAL A 25 1.49 -7.45 -9.40
C VAL A 25 1.09 -6.23 -8.60
N THR A 26 1.84 -5.92 -7.55
CA THR A 26 1.68 -4.71 -6.76
C THR A 26 3.02 -3.98 -6.56
N HIS A 27 3.03 -2.86 -5.83
CA HIS A 27 4.25 -2.08 -5.63
C HIS A 27 5.30 -2.78 -4.77
N ALA A 28 6.54 -2.31 -4.86
CA ALA A 28 7.64 -2.75 -4.00
C ALA A 28 7.39 -2.37 -2.53
N LYS A 29 7.83 -3.22 -1.60
CA LYS A 29 7.54 -3.09 -0.16
C LYS A 29 6.03 -2.98 0.08
N PRO A 30 5.26 -4.02 -0.26
CA PRO A 30 3.81 -3.97 -0.24
C PRO A 30 3.28 -3.77 1.18
N ASP A 31 2.28 -2.93 1.30
CA ASP A 31 1.56 -2.69 2.54
C ASP A 31 0.25 -3.49 2.62
N GLY A 32 -0.64 -3.13 3.54
CA GLY A 32 -1.89 -3.86 3.74
C GLY A 32 -2.87 -3.72 2.58
N ASP A 33 -2.90 -2.56 1.90
CA ASP A 33 -3.79 -2.37 0.75
C ASP A 33 -3.27 -3.09 -0.48
N ALA A 34 -1.96 -3.02 -0.73
CA ALA A 34 -1.31 -3.77 -1.81
C ALA A 34 -1.54 -5.28 -1.69
N ILE A 35 -1.36 -5.85 -0.51
CA ILE A 35 -1.58 -7.29 -0.25
C ILE A 35 -3.08 -7.62 -0.24
N GLY A 36 -3.91 -6.79 0.38
CA GLY A 36 -5.35 -7.00 0.48
C GLY A 36 -6.04 -7.01 -0.88
N SER A 37 -5.80 -5.99 -1.69
CA SER A 37 -6.34 -5.88 -3.05
C SER A 37 -5.85 -7.02 -3.96
N SER A 38 -4.56 -7.38 -3.85
CA SER A 38 -3.95 -8.46 -4.64
C SER A 38 -4.52 -9.82 -4.27
N ALA A 39 -4.64 -10.15 -2.99
CA ALA A 39 -5.21 -11.41 -2.54
C ALA A 39 -6.70 -11.53 -2.91
N ALA A 40 -7.46 -10.45 -2.79
CA ALA A 40 -8.86 -10.43 -3.21
C ALA A 40 -9.01 -10.71 -4.70
N MET A 41 -8.20 -10.07 -5.53
CA MET A 41 -8.17 -10.33 -6.97
C MET A 41 -7.75 -11.76 -7.29
N PHE A 42 -6.76 -12.30 -6.57
CA PHE A 42 -6.34 -13.69 -6.71
C PHE A 42 -7.49 -14.67 -6.47
N HIS A 43 -8.24 -14.48 -5.39
CA HIS A 43 -9.40 -15.34 -5.07
C HIS A 43 -10.53 -15.15 -6.08
N PHE A 44 -10.77 -13.93 -6.57
CA PHE A 44 -11.75 -13.66 -7.62
C PHE A 44 -11.39 -14.33 -8.94
N LEU A 45 -10.13 -14.33 -9.35
CA LEU A 45 -9.67 -15.06 -10.53
C LEU A 45 -9.92 -16.56 -10.38
N GLY A 46 -9.76 -17.10 -9.16
CA GLY A 46 -10.13 -18.49 -8.85
C GLY A 46 -11.63 -18.76 -9.03
N LEU A 47 -12.49 -17.85 -8.58
CA LEU A 47 -13.94 -17.92 -8.79
C LEU A 47 -14.27 -17.89 -10.30
N CYS A 48 -13.48 -17.18 -11.11
CA CYS A 48 -13.58 -17.16 -12.57
C CYS A 48 -12.99 -18.40 -13.26
N GLY A 49 -12.53 -19.40 -12.51
CA GLY A 49 -11.96 -20.66 -13.05
C GLY A 49 -10.51 -20.55 -13.53
N LYS A 50 -9.79 -19.48 -13.17
CA LYS A 50 -8.38 -19.31 -13.55
C LYS A 50 -7.46 -20.10 -12.61
N GLN A 51 -7.05 -21.30 -13.03
CA GLN A 51 -6.21 -22.18 -12.23
C GLN A 51 -4.74 -21.76 -12.24
N ASP A 52 -4.22 -21.31 -13.40
CA ASP A 52 -2.82 -20.92 -13.61
C ASP A 52 -2.56 -19.44 -13.23
N ARG A 53 -3.36 -18.89 -12.28
CA ARG A 53 -3.17 -17.52 -11.77
C ARG A 53 -2.02 -17.45 -10.79
N LEU A 54 -1.22 -16.36 -10.85
CA LEU A 54 -0.11 -16.15 -9.93
C LEU A 54 -0.20 -14.77 -9.28
N LEU A 55 0.27 -14.67 -8.04
CA LEU A 55 0.60 -13.41 -7.38
C LEU A 55 2.12 -13.26 -7.38
N VAL A 56 2.62 -12.18 -8.00
CA VAL A 56 4.06 -11.89 -8.10
C VAL A 56 4.36 -10.63 -7.30
N LEU A 57 5.13 -10.78 -6.23
CA LEU A 57 5.58 -9.70 -5.36
C LEU A 57 7.06 -9.39 -5.60
N ASN A 58 7.44 -8.10 -5.52
CA ASN A 58 8.84 -7.71 -5.55
C ASN A 58 9.55 -8.08 -4.24
N ASP A 59 8.90 -7.84 -3.11
CA ASP A 59 9.42 -8.04 -1.76
C ASP A 59 8.50 -8.95 -0.93
N ASN A 60 8.98 -9.40 0.21
CA ASN A 60 8.19 -10.22 1.12
C ASN A 60 6.95 -9.49 1.65
N CYS A 61 5.91 -10.28 1.92
CA CYS A 61 4.71 -9.79 2.60
C CYS A 61 5.04 -9.43 4.07
N PRO A 62 4.59 -8.26 4.57
CA PRO A 62 4.73 -7.92 5.97
C PRO A 62 4.16 -9.01 6.91
N ARG A 63 4.89 -9.28 8.00
CA ARG A 63 4.55 -10.40 8.91
C ARG A 63 3.12 -10.34 9.46
N PHE A 64 2.63 -9.15 9.79
CA PHE A 64 1.28 -8.97 10.34
C PHE A 64 0.16 -9.27 9.32
N LEU A 65 0.50 -9.38 8.03
CA LEU A 65 -0.39 -9.81 6.94
C LEU A 65 -0.25 -11.30 6.61
N GLY A 66 0.48 -12.06 7.41
CA GLY A 66 0.71 -13.49 7.21
C GLY A 66 -0.59 -14.28 6.99
N PHE A 67 -1.65 -13.95 7.72
CA PHE A 67 -2.95 -14.59 7.60
C PHE A 67 -3.62 -14.37 6.22
N ILE A 68 -3.33 -13.27 5.53
CA ILE A 68 -3.76 -13.05 4.14
C ILE A 68 -2.88 -13.87 3.20
N ARG A 69 -1.54 -13.79 3.38
CA ARG A 69 -0.58 -14.55 2.56
C ARG A 69 -0.87 -16.06 2.59
N GLU A 70 -1.19 -16.61 3.76
CA GLU A 70 -1.49 -18.03 3.97
C GLU A 70 -2.76 -18.49 3.21
N SER A 71 -3.63 -17.56 2.81
CA SER A 71 -4.78 -17.89 1.96
C SER A 71 -4.43 -18.15 0.50
N ILE A 72 -3.20 -17.84 0.09
CA ILE A 72 -2.69 -18.02 -1.28
C ILE A 72 -1.79 -19.25 -1.28
N PRO A 73 -2.06 -20.25 -2.15
CA PRO A 73 -1.22 -21.44 -2.28
C PRO A 73 0.24 -21.06 -2.55
N GLN A 74 1.19 -21.74 -1.92
CA GLN A 74 2.61 -21.42 -2.02
C GLN A 74 3.12 -21.48 -3.46
N GLU A 75 2.62 -22.41 -4.26
CA GLU A 75 2.95 -22.58 -5.67
C GLU A 75 2.42 -21.45 -6.57
N ALA A 76 1.42 -20.71 -6.10
CA ALA A 76 0.82 -19.57 -6.80
C ALA A 76 1.37 -18.20 -6.36
N LEU A 77 2.24 -18.18 -5.34
CA LEU A 77 2.91 -16.98 -4.84
C LEU A 77 4.38 -16.99 -5.25
N ILE A 78 4.80 -15.96 -5.98
CA ILE A 78 6.20 -15.77 -6.37
C ILE A 78 6.71 -14.49 -5.73
N ILE A 79 7.78 -14.59 -4.95
CA ILE A 79 8.48 -13.47 -4.34
C ILE A 79 9.83 -13.31 -5.05
N ARG A 80 10.05 -12.16 -5.70
CA ARG A 80 11.25 -11.89 -6.48
C ARG A 80 12.52 -11.98 -5.64
N GLU A 81 12.50 -11.53 -4.38
CA GLU A 81 13.65 -11.65 -3.47
C GLU A 81 14.08 -13.10 -3.25
N GLU A 82 13.13 -14.05 -3.25
CA GLU A 82 13.41 -15.48 -3.10
C GLU A 82 13.83 -16.11 -4.43
N SER A 83 13.27 -15.67 -5.56
CA SER A 83 13.57 -16.19 -6.89
C SER A 83 13.28 -15.17 -7.99
N GLN A 84 14.30 -14.35 -8.31
CA GLN A 84 14.18 -13.34 -9.35
C GLN A 84 13.83 -13.93 -10.72
N GLN A 85 14.47 -15.05 -11.09
CA GLN A 85 14.22 -15.68 -12.39
C GLN A 85 12.76 -16.13 -12.53
N LYS A 86 12.19 -16.78 -11.50
CA LYS A 86 10.78 -17.20 -11.53
C LYS A 86 9.83 -16.01 -11.68
N ALA A 87 10.12 -14.89 -11.02
CA ALA A 87 9.30 -13.69 -11.13
C ALA A 87 9.35 -13.11 -12.55
N PHE A 88 10.54 -13.07 -13.17
CA PHE A 88 10.72 -12.57 -14.53
C PHE A 88 10.05 -13.50 -15.55
N ASP A 89 10.24 -14.81 -15.42
CA ASP A 89 9.60 -15.81 -16.28
C ASP A 89 8.07 -15.75 -16.19
N ALA A 90 7.53 -15.55 -14.98
CA ALA A 90 6.09 -15.39 -14.79
C ALA A 90 5.53 -14.16 -15.51
N ILE A 91 6.25 -13.02 -15.46
CA ILE A 91 5.86 -11.79 -16.16
C ILE A 91 5.96 -11.97 -17.68
N GLU A 92 7.03 -12.60 -18.16
CA GLU A 92 7.23 -12.87 -19.60
C GLU A 92 6.16 -13.79 -20.18
N GLN A 93 5.77 -14.83 -19.43
CA GLN A 93 4.80 -15.83 -19.87
C GLN A 93 3.34 -15.43 -19.67
N ALA A 94 3.10 -14.32 -18.95
CA ALA A 94 1.76 -13.83 -18.71
C ALA A 94 1.10 -13.36 -20.01
N ASP A 95 -0.21 -13.57 -20.10
CA ASP A 95 -1.06 -12.99 -21.15
C ASP A 95 -1.95 -11.86 -20.61
N LEU A 96 -2.08 -11.76 -19.29
CA LEU A 96 -2.75 -10.69 -18.58
C LEU A 96 -2.00 -10.34 -17.30
N ILE A 97 -1.71 -9.06 -17.10
CA ILE A 97 -1.12 -8.51 -15.88
C ILE A 97 -2.12 -7.56 -15.23
N ILE A 98 -2.50 -7.83 -13.99
CA ILE A 98 -3.35 -6.97 -13.18
C ILE A 98 -2.46 -6.21 -12.20
N CYS A 99 -2.35 -4.91 -12.42
CA CYS A 99 -1.52 -4.00 -11.65
C CYS A 99 -2.36 -3.33 -10.57
N LEU A 100 -2.02 -3.56 -9.31
CA LEU A 100 -2.79 -3.14 -8.15
C LEU A 100 -1.98 -2.21 -7.25
N ASP A 101 -2.60 -1.10 -6.86
CA ASP A 101 -2.10 -0.17 -5.86
C ASP A 101 -0.77 0.51 -6.22
N PHE A 102 -0.59 0.82 -7.49
CA PHE A 102 0.50 1.67 -7.95
C PHE A 102 0.17 2.35 -9.29
N HIS A 103 0.58 3.59 -9.45
CA HIS A 103 0.26 4.41 -10.62
C HIS A 103 1.26 4.28 -11.78
N ALA A 104 2.49 3.78 -11.51
CA ALA A 104 3.55 3.67 -12.52
C ALA A 104 4.54 2.55 -12.16
N PHE A 105 5.16 1.93 -13.19
CA PHE A 105 6.01 0.74 -13.02
C PHE A 105 7.25 0.97 -12.15
N HIS A 106 7.80 2.19 -12.07
CA HIS A 106 8.92 2.48 -11.16
C HIS A 106 8.61 2.17 -9.67
N ARG A 107 7.32 2.11 -9.31
CA ARG A 107 6.88 1.72 -7.96
C ARG A 107 7.07 0.23 -7.67
N THR A 108 7.29 -0.59 -8.68
CA THR A 108 7.42 -2.05 -8.55
C THR A 108 8.87 -2.53 -8.31
N GLY A 109 9.82 -1.60 -8.15
CA GLY A 109 11.22 -1.93 -7.91
C GLY A 109 11.87 -2.68 -9.07
N CYS A 110 12.47 -3.84 -8.80
CA CYS A 110 13.16 -4.64 -9.83
C CYS A 110 12.22 -5.23 -10.90
N LEU A 111 10.90 -5.21 -10.68
CA LEU A 111 9.93 -5.68 -11.67
C LEU A 111 9.58 -4.62 -12.72
N GLU A 112 10.04 -3.36 -12.57
CA GLU A 112 9.76 -2.26 -13.49
C GLU A 112 10.08 -2.61 -14.95
N LYS A 113 11.31 -3.02 -15.22
CA LYS A 113 11.76 -3.34 -16.58
C LYS A 113 11.02 -4.53 -17.18
N PRO A 114 10.89 -5.69 -16.51
CA PRO A 114 10.09 -6.81 -17.03
C PRO A 114 8.64 -6.44 -17.33
N LEU A 115 8.00 -5.60 -16.49
CA LEU A 115 6.62 -5.16 -16.69
C LEU A 115 6.49 -4.22 -17.89
N ALA A 116 7.46 -3.32 -18.08
CA ALA A 116 7.49 -2.40 -19.22
C ALA A 116 7.71 -3.14 -20.56
N GLU A 117 8.54 -4.16 -20.57
CA GLU A 117 8.87 -4.96 -21.76
C GLU A 117 7.82 -6.04 -22.08
N SER A 118 6.96 -6.38 -21.12
CA SER A 118 5.93 -7.42 -21.29
C SER A 118 4.87 -7.02 -22.33
N LYS A 119 4.55 -7.98 -23.23
CA LYS A 119 3.51 -7.86 -24.24
C LYS A 119 2.11 -8.25 -23.76
N ALA A 120 2.00 -8.70 -22.49
CA ALA A 120 0.73 -9.04 -21.88
C ALA A 120 -0.23 -7.84 -21.88
N LYS A 121 -1.53 -8.11 -21.95
CA LYS A 121 -2.56 -7.11 -21.66
C LYS A 121 -2.42 -6.65 -20.22
N LYS A 122 -2.64 -5.35 -19.96
CA LYS A 122 -2.44 -4.76 -18.65
C LYS A 122 -3.70 -4.07 -18.15
N ILE A 123 -4.08 -4.36 -16.91
CA ILE A 123 -5.18 -3.70 -16.19
C ILE A 123 -4.58 -2.93 -15.03
N LEU A 124 -4.92 -1.64 -14.91
CA LEU A 124 -4.60 -0.83 -13.72
C LEU A 124 -5.82 -0.74 -12.81
N ILE A 125 -5.62 -0.96 -11.50
CA ILE A 125 -6.58 -0.62 -10.45
C ILE A 125 -5.81 0.08 -9.33
N ASP A 126 -6.00 1.41 -9.23
CA ASP A 126 -5.16 2.26 -8.39
C ASP A 126 -5.90 3.50 -7.88
N HIS A 127 -5.52 3.99 -6.71
CA HIS A 127 -6.12 5.19 -6.11
C HIS A 127 -5.13 6.34 -5.90
N HIS A 128 -3.89 6.19 -6.37
CA HIS A 128 -2.87 7.22 -6.31
C HIS A 128 -3.10 8.37 -7.32
N LEU A 129 -2.44 9.50 -7.06
CA LEU A 129 -2.45 10.65 -7.96
C LEU A 129 -1.59 10.39 -9.21
N ASP A 130 -1.96 11.05 -10.32
CA ASP A 130 -1.17 11.12 -11.56
C ASP A 130 -0.82 9.74 -12.19
N PRO A 131 -1.80 8.85 -12.45
CA PRO A 131 -1.54 7.57 -13.08
C PRO A 131 -1.12 7.72 -14.55
N ASP A 132 -0.11 6.97 -14.96
CA ASP A 132 0.24 6.86 -16.39
C ASP A 132 -0.68 5.87 -17.09
N ARG A 133 -1.86 6.34 -17.50
CA ARG A 133 -2.89 5.50 -18.15
C ARG A 133 -2.46 4.94 -19.49
N SER A 134 -1.42 5.48 -20.13
CA SER A 134 -0.95 5.05 -21.45
C SER A 134 -0.30 3.66 -21.43
N LEU A 135 0.09 3.18 -20.28
CA LEU A 135 0.75 1.89 -20.07
C LEU A 135 -0.24 0.71 -20.00
N TYR A 136 -1.55 0.98 -19.98
CA TYR A 136 -2.58 -0.03 -19.66
C TYR A 136 -3.66 -0.12 -20.72
N ASP A 137 -4.16 -1.33 -20.99
CA ASP A 137 -5.29 -1.57 -21.91
C ASP A 137 -6.62 -1.08 -21.32
N ILE A 138 -6.74 -1.13 -19.98
CA ILE A 138 -7.84 -0.55 -19.22
C ILE A 138 -7.33 -0.07 -17.85
N SER A 139 -7.85 1.08 -17.41
CA SER A 139 -7.47 1.68 -16.13
C SER A 139 -8.69 2.05 -15.31
N PHE A 140 -8.72 1.56 -14.10
CA PHE A 140 -9.60 2.03 -13.02
C PHE A 140 -8.74 2.83 -12.05
N SER A 141 -8.88 4.15 -12.05
CA SER A 141 -8.07 5.02 -11.19
C SER A 141 -8.94 6.15 -10.65
N GLN A 142 -9.02 6.22 -9.33
CA GLN A 142 -9.91 7.14 -8.63
C GLN A 142 -9.30 7.58 -7.30
N ASN A 143 -9.20 8.88 -7.04
CA ASN A 143 -8.51 9.44 -5.86
C ASN A 143 -9.48 9.77 -4.71
N ASP A 144 -10.79 9.81 -4.97
CA ASP A 144 -11.87 10.02 -3.99
C ASP A 144 -12.45 8.70 -3.48
N ILE A 145 -11.56 7.79 -3.18
CA ILE A 145 -11.81 6.45 -2.63
C ILE A 145 -10.76 6.14 -1.55
N SER A 146 -11.08 5.27 -0.61
CA SER A 146 -10.20 5.04 0.54
C SER A 146 -8.94 4.25 0.23
N SER A 147 -9.00 3.34 -0.75
CA SER A 147 -7.96 2.35 -0.99
C SER A 147 -8.13 1.65 -2.34
N ALA A 148 -7.09 1.01 -2.86
CA ALA A 148 -7.19 0.12 -4.01
C ALA A 148 -8.09 -1.09 -3.70
N SER A 149 -8.11 -1.58 -2.47
CA SER A 149 -9.03 -2.63 -2.01
C SER A 149 -10.49 -2.20 -2.12
N GLU A 150 -10.83 -0.95 -1.78
CA GLU A 150 -12.18 -0.44 -1.98
C GLU A 150 -12.51 -0.36 -3.48
N LEU A 151 -11.59 0.09 -4.30
CA LEU A 151 -11.81 0.16 -5.74
C LEU A 151 -12.01 -1.25 -6.35
N VAL A 152 -11.19 -2.22 -5.96
CA VAL A 152 -11.35 -3.63 -6.32
C VAL A 152 -12.73 -4.14 -5.89
N PHE A 153 -13.16 -3.88 -4.65
CA PHE A 153 -14.49 -4.29 -4.18
C PHE A 153 -15.59 -3.81 -5.12
N TRP A 154 -15.62 -2.53 -5.47
CA TRP A 154 -16.67 -1.97 -6.32
C TRP A 154 -16.62 -2.48 -7.77
N ILE A 155 -15.42 -2.69 -8.32
CA ILE A 155 -15.25 -3.31 -9.64
C ILE A 155 -15.84 -4.73 -9.62
N LEU A 156 -15.46 -5.53 -8.63
CA LEU A 156 -15.93 -6.92 -8.53
C LEU A 156 -17.43 -7.02 -8.26
N MET A 157 -18.00 -6.13 -7.42
CA MET A 157 -19.45 -6.02 -7.21
C MET A 157 -20.22 -5.81 -8.52
N ALA A 158 -19.65 -5.07 -9.46
CA ALA A 158 -20.26 -4.82 -10.77
C ALA A 158 -20.10 -5.98 -11.77
N THR A 159 -19.32 -7.02 -11.46
CA THR A 159 -19.15 -8.18 -12.34
C THR A 159 -20.34 -9.14 -12.29
N PRO A 160 -20.61 -9.91 -13.35
CA PRO A 160 -21.67 -10.93 -13.35
C PRO A 160 -21.49 -12.03 -12.28
N GLN A 161 -20.23 -12.30 -11.88
CA GLN A 161 -19.91 -13.32 -10.88
C GLN A 161 -20.42 -12.92 -9.50
N ILE A 162 -20.23 -11.68 -9.11
CA ILE A 162 -20.66 -11.14 -7.81
C ILE A 162 -22.08 -10.55 -7.92
N ASN A 163 -22.35 -9.79 -8.99
CA ASN A 163 -23.68 -9.25 -9.32
C ASN A 163 -24.34 -8.52 -8.13
N GLY A 164 -23.61 -7.60 -7.53
CA GLY A 164 -24.12 -6.75 -6.43
C GLY A 164 -24.34 -7.45 -5.08
N ASN A 165 -23.95 -8.73 -4.94
CA ASN A 165 -24.10 -9.48 -3.69
C ASN A 165 -22.74 -9.88 -3.10
N ALA A 166 -22.34 -9.16 -2.02
CA ALA A 166 -21.04 -9.39 -1.36
C ALA A 166 -20.86 -10.80 -0.77
N GLU A 167 -21.95 -11.54 -0.47
CA GLU A 167 -21.89 -12.93 0.01
C GLU A 167 -21.30 -13.89 -1.03
N LYS A 168 -21.24 -13.47 -2.30
CA LYS A 168 -20.61 -14.28 -3.37
C LYS A 168 -19.10 -14.13 -3.44
N PHE A 169 -18.50 -13.21 -2.71
CA PHE A 169 -17.05 -13.16 -2.62
C PHE A 169 -16.50 -14.44 -1.99
N PRO A 170 -15.38 -14.97 -2.49
CA PRO A 170 -14.63 -15.96 -1.74
C PRO A 170 -14.29 -15.41 -0.34
N PRO A 171 -14.55 -16.15 0.77
CA PRO A 171 -14.36 -15.62 2.13
C PRO A 171 -12.97 -15.03 2.39
N ALA A 172 -11.91 -15.70 1.89
CA ALA A 172 -10.54 -15.17 1.99
C ALA A 172 -10.37 -13.86 1.20
N GLY A 173 -11.01 -13.73 0.03
CA GLY A 173 -11.00 -12.49 -0.75
C GLY A 173 -11.74 -11.35 -0.04
N ALA A 174 -12.89 -11.63 0.56
CA ALA A 174 -13.65 -10.65 1.35
C ALA A 174 -12.84 -10.16 2.57
N THR A 175 -12.18 -11.09 3.29
CA THR A 175 -11.28 -10.77 4.41
C THR A 175 -10.11 -9.92 3.94
N ALA A 176 -9.52 -10.24 2.79
CA ALA A 176 -8.42 -9.47 2.22
C ALA A 176 -8.84 -8.02 1.86
N LEU A 177 -10.00 -7.84 1.25
CA LEU A 177 -10.57 -6.51 0.94
C LEU A 177 -10.78 -5.68 2.20
N MET A 178 -11.39 -6.25 3.24
CA MET A 178 -11.59 -5.58 4.53
C MET A 178 -10.26 -5.20 5.18
N THR A 179 -9.25 -6.08 5.07
CA THR A 179 -7.92 -5.83 5.62
C THR A 179 -7.24 -4.64 4.94
N GLY A 180 -7.20 -4.63 3.60
CA GLY A 180 -6.56 -3.55 2.84
C GLY A 180 -7.22 -2.20 3.12
N MET A 181 -8.54 -2.12 3.06
CA MET A 181 -9.30 -0.91 3.41
C MET A 181 -9.03 -0.47 4.86
N THR A 182 -8.96 -1.40 5.81
CA THR A 182 -8.73 -1.11 7.24
C THR A 182 -7.33 -0.53 7.47
N THR A 183 -6.31 -1.07 6.81
CA THR A 183 -4.92 -0.58 6.95
C THR A 183 -4.75 0.80 6.34
N ASP A 184 -5.25 1.02 5.13
CA ASP A 184 -5.07 2.28 4.40
C ASP A 184 -5.86 3.44 5.02
N THR A 185 -7.02 3.16 5.60
CA THR A 185 -7.81 4.13 6.35
C THR A 185 -7.35 4.34 7.80
N ASN A 186 -6.29 3.64 8.23
CA ASN A 186 -5.93 3.59 9.66
C ASN A 186 -7.16 3.30 10.53
N ASN A 187 -7.88 2.23 10.20
CA ASN A 187 -9.09 1.80 10.89
C ASN A 187 -10.17 2.90 10.94
N PHE A 188 -10.50 3.47 9.79
CA PHE A 188 -11.44 4.59 9.62
C PHE A 188 -10.99 5.91 10.25
N GLY A 189 -9.71 6.07 10.54
CA GLY A 189 -9.13 7.30 11.08
C GLY A 189 -8.90 8.40 10.04
N ASN A 190 -8.78 8.04 8.75
CA ASN A 190 -8.58 8.97 7.65
C ASN A 190 -9.09 8.41 6.32
N SER A 191 -9.21 9.26 5.30
CA SER A 191 -9.59 8.90 3.92
C SER A 191 -10.87 8.07 3.82
N VAL A 192 -11.86 8.34 4.68
CA VAL A 192 -13.13 7.61 4.75
C VAL A 192 -14.20 8.34 3.95
N TYR A 193 -14.84 7.63 3.04
CA TYR A 193 -15.94 8.10 2.20
C TYR A 193 -17.23 7.31 2.52
N PRO A 194 -18.41 7.80 2.12
CA PRO A 194 -19.64 7.02 2.28
C PRO A 194 -19.56 5.62 1.65
N SER A 195 -18.88 5.51 0.50
CA SER A 195 -18.64 4.23 -0.18
C SER A 195 -17.78 3.27 0.64
N THR A 196 -16.79 3.78 1.38
CA THR A 196 -15.94 2.99 2.29
C THR A 196 -16.77 2.33 3.40
N LEU A 197 -17.67 3.09 4.03
CA LEU A 197 -18.57 2.57 5.07
C LEU A 197 -19.58 1.56 4.50
N THR A 198 -20.06 1.80 3.28
CA THR A 198 -20.93 0.85 2.58
C THR A 198 -20.20 -0.46 2.30
N MET A 199 -18.97 -0.40 1.76
CA MET A 199 -18.13 -1.59 1.56
C MET A 199 -17.96 -2.37 2.87
N ALA A 200 -17.59 -1.70 3.96
CA ALA A 200 -17.42 -2.34 5.25
C ALA A 200 -18.71 -3.03 5.72
N SER A 201 -19.86 -2.37 5.58
CA SER A 201 -21.17 -2.93 5.93
C SER A 201 -21.49 -4.18 5.10
N GLU A 202 -21.27 -4.15 3.78
CA GLU A 202 -21.50 -5.29 2.90
C GLU A 202 -20.58 -6.47 3.20
N LEU A 203 -19.29 -6.22 3.48
CA LEU A 203 -18.34 -7.26 3.85
C LEU A 203 -18.66 -7.90 5.21
N LEU A 204 -19.13 -7.11 6.20
CA LEU A 204 -19.61 -7.64 7.46
C LEU A 204 -20.87 -8.53 7.28
N ARG A 205 -21.81 -8.14 6.42
CA ARG A 205 -22.97 -8.98 6.05
C ARG A 205 -22.55 -10.27 5.37
N ALA A 206 -21.47 -10.22 4.57
CA ALA A 206 -20.88 -11.39 3.95
C ALA A 206 -20.09 -12.29 4.93
N GLY A 207 -20.10 -11.98 6.23
CA GLY A 207 -19.53 -12.79 7.29
C GLY A 207 -18.03 -12.56 7.55
N VAL A 208 -17.46 -11.42 7.10
CA VAL A 208 -16.07 -11.09 7.43
C VAL A 208 -15.93 -10.82 8.92
N ASP A 209 -15.01 -11.52 9.56
CA ASP A 209 -14.65 -11.30 10.97
C ASP A 209 -13.65 -10.14 11.09
N ARG A 210 -14.21 -8.94 11.28
CA ARG A 210 -13.41 -7.72 11.45
C ARG A 210 -12.59 -7.72 12.74
N ASP A 211 -13.10 -8.32 13.80
CA ASP A 211 -12.41 -8.33 15.09
C ASP A 211 -11.14 -9.20 15.00
N MET A 212 -11.21 -10.33 14.31
CA MET A 212 -10.05 -11.15 13.97
C MET A 212 -9.03 -10.34 13.15
N ILE A 213 -9.46 -9.58 12.13
CA ILE A 213 -8.56 -8.72 11.34
C ILE A 213 -7.84 -7.71 12.23
N LEU A 214 -8.58 -7.00 13.09
CA LEU A 214 -7.97 -6.01 14.01
C LEU A 214 -7.01 -6.65 15.00
N GLN A 215 -7.33 -7.85 15.49
CA GLN A 215 -6.41 -8.61 16.34
C GLN A 215 -5.11 -8.91 15.60
N LYS A 216 -5.17 -9.42 14.38
CA LYS A 216 -3.99 -9.73 13.55
C LYS A 216 -3.14 -8.49 13.25
N ILE A 217 -3.77 -7.37 12.92
CA ILE A 217 -3.05 -6.15 12.54
C ILE A 217 -2.45 -5.44 13.77
N ASN A 218 -3.18 -5.38 14.91
CA ASN A 218 -2.83 -4.48 16.00
C ASN A 218 -2.39 -5.19 17.30
N GLN A 219 -2.64 -6.48 17.48
CA GLN A 219 -2.44 -7.17 18.76
C GLN A 219 -1.43 -8.33 18.69
N GLU A 220 -0.85 -8.60 17.53
CA GLU A 220 0.20 -9.61 17.35
C GLU A 220 1.61 -9.00 17.19
N HIS A 221 1.82 -7.82 17.75
CA HIS A 221 3.12 -7.16 17.72
C HIS A 221 4.11 -7.78 18.73
N SER A 222 5.39 -7.78 18.34
CA SER A 222 6.46 -8.23 19.23
C SER A 222 6.67 -7.27 20.40
N GLU A 223 7.17 -7.78 21.54
CA GLU A 223 7.62 -6.93 22.65
C GLU A 223 8.70 -5.94 22.17
N SER A 224 9.61 -6.40 21.31
CA SER A 224 10.66 -5.56 20.71
C SER A 224 10.10 -4.35 19.98
N ARG A 225 9.04 -4.53 19.18
CA ARG A 225 8.34 -3.44 18.51
C ARG A 225 7.78 -2.40 19.48
N LEU A 226 7.12 -2.86 20.56
CA LEU A 226 6.56 -1.95 21.56
C LEU A 226 7.64 -1.19 22.32
N ARG A 227 8.75 -1.86 22.65
CA ARG A 227 9.90 -1.21 23.28
C ARG A 227 10.58 -0.20 22.35
N LEU A 228 10.74 -0.55 21.05
CA LEU A 228 11.25 0.36 20.04
C LEU A 228 10.34 1.58 19.90
N LYS A 229 9.02 1.39 19.84
CA LYS A 229 8.03 2.49 19.79
C LYS A 229 8.17 3.41 21.01
N GLY A 230 8.30 2.85 22.22
CA GLY A 230 8.53 3.61 23.44
C GLY A 230 9.81 4.45 23.37
N PHE A 231 10.92 3.87 22.92
CA PHE A 231 12.19 4.55 22.72
C PHE A 231 12.06 5.70 21.70
N MET A 232 11.44 5.43 20.56
CA MET A 232 11.28 6.44 19.52
C MET A 232 10.46 7.63 20.00
N LEU A 233 9.37 7.41 20.71
CA LEU A 233 8.50 8.48 21.20
C LEU A 233 9.13 9.26 22.37
N LYS A 234 9.86 8.57 23.28
CA LYS A 234 10.46 9.20 24.45
C LYS A 234 11.78 9.91 24.11
N ASP A 235 12.66 9.23 23.37
CA ASP A 235 14.06 9.63 23.27
C ASP A 235 14.40 10.24 21.90
N LEU A 236 13.72 9.85 20.82
CA LEU A 236 14.02 10.34 19.47
C LEU A 236 13.06 11.41 18.97
N MET A 237 11.81 11.44 19.47
CA MET A 237 10.83 12.40 18.98
C MET A 237 11.21 13.83 19.35
N LYS A 238 11.30 14.68 18.34
CA LYS A 238 11.49 16.13 18.49
C LYS A 238 10.36 16.88 17.80
N VAL A 239 9.97 18.03 18.37
CA VAL A 239 8.88 18.86 17.84
C VAL A 239 9.40 20.28 17.64
N THR A 240 9.32 20.76 16.41
CA THR A 240 9.74 22.12 16.05
C THR A 240 8.70 23.16 16.46
N LYS A 241 9.12 24.44 16.45
CA LYS A 241 8.21 25.57 16.70
C LYS A 241 7.14 25.72 15.60
N ASP A 242 7.45 25.27 14.39
CA ASP A 242 6.56 25.34 13.22
C ASP A 242 5.52 24.23 13.19
N GLY A 243 5.49 23.35 14.20
CA GLY A 243 4.52 22.27 14.30
C GLY A 243 4.89 21.02 13.49
N VAL A 244 6.17 20.79 13.24
CA VAL A 244 6.67 19.55 12.64
C VAL A 244 7.26 18.68 13.74
N ALA A 245 6.80 17.45 13.84
CA ALA A 245 7.45 16.41 14.65
C ALA A 245 8.33 15.53 13.76
N TYR A 246 9.47 15.10 14.27
CA TYR A 246 10.31 14.12 13.55
C TYR A 246 11.01 13.18 14.50
N MET A 247 11.35 12.00 13.96
CA MET A 247 12.12 10.94 14.62
C MET A 247 13.15 10.42 13.63
N VAL A 248 14.41 10.27 14.06
CA VAL A 248 15.51 9.73 13.25
C VAL A 248 16.01 8.45 13.91
N LEU A 249 15.89 7.32 13.20
CA LEU A 249 16.24 5.99 13.69
C LEU A 249 17.46 5.45 12.94
N ASP A 250 18.59 5.36 13.63
CA ASP A 250 19.83 4.82 13.10
C ASP A 250 19.85 3.27 13.12
N LYS A 251 20.79 2.68 12.40
CA LYS A 251 21.00 1.22 12.37
C LYS A 251 21.37 0.64 13.73
N LYS A 252 22.09 1.39 14.55
CA LYS A 252 22.53 0.93 15.88
C LYS A 252 21.31 0.68 16.77
N ALA A 253 20.36 1.61 16.80
CA ALA A 253 19.12 1.45 17.55
C ALA A 253 18.24 0.34 16.96
N GLN A 254 18.11 0.26 15.61
CA GLN A 254 17.40 -0.82 14.94
C GLN A 254 17.92 -2.19 15.38
N TYR A 255 19.24 -2.37 15.37
CA TYR A 255 19.87 -3.61 15.80
C TYR A 255 19.70 -3.86 17.31
N GLY A 256 19.87 -2.82 18.14
CA GLY A 256 19.73 -2.92 19.60
C GLY A 256 18.34 -3.40 20.04
N TYR A 257 17.29 -2.97 19.32
CA TYR A 257 15.91 -3.40 19.56
C TYR A 257 15.50 -4.63 18.75
N LYS A 258 16.44 -5.27 18.03
CA LYS A 258 16.17 -6.46 17.18
C LYS A 258 15.00 -6.19 16.22
N MET A 259 14.98 -4.98 15.64
CA MET A 259 13.93 -4.54 14.73
C MET A 259 13.80 -5.52 13.56
N GLN A 260 12.57 -5.89 13.23
CA GLN A 260 12.21 -6.67 12.06
C GLN A 260 11.52 -5.77 11.03
N GLU A 261 11.45 -6.24 9.80
CA GLU A 261 10.71 -5.55 8.76
C GLU A 261 9.23 -5.41 9.14
N GLY A 262 8.65 -4.23 8.92
CA GLY A 262 7.29 -3.89 9.35
C GLY A 262 7.17 -3.36 10.79
N ASP A 263 8.17 -3.51 11.66
CA ASP A 263 8.08 -3.08 13.06
C ASP A 263 7.89 -1.57 13.25
N THR A 264 8.27 -0.76 12.28
CA THR A 264 8.12 0.71 12.35
C THR A 264 6.86 1.23 11.65
N GLU A 265 6.05 0.33 11.10
CA GLU A 265 4.84 0.74 10.39
C GLU A 265 3.86 1.44 11.33
N GLY A 266 3.31 2.56 10.87
CA GLY A 266 2.40 3.39 11.66
C GLY A 266 3.08 4.33 12.67
N PHE A 267 4.34 4.16 13.02
CA PHE A 267 5.00 4.99 14.04
C PHE A 267 5.04 6.47 13.67
N VAL A 268 5.15 6.78 12.39
CA VAL A 268 5.11 8.15 11.88
C VAL A 268 3.79 8.87 12.19
N ASN A 269 2.69 8.15 12.45
CA ASN A 269 1.39 8.74 12.76
C ASN A 269 1.28 9.21 14.22
N GLU A 270 2.03 8.61 15.14
CA GLU A 270 1.90 8.85 16.57
C GLU A 270 2.04 10.34 16.97
N PRO A 271 3.04 11.08 16.47
CA PRO A 271 3.20 12.49 16.82
C PRO A 271 2.04 13.40 16.34
N LEU A 272 1.26 12.96 15.37
CA LEU A 272 0.09 13.73 14.90
C LEU A 272 -1.03 13.81 15.95
N SER A 273 -1.01 12.96 16.99
CA SER A 273 -1.90 13.07 18.14
C SER A 273 -1.66 14.34 18.97
N ILE A 274 -0.49 14.96 18.86
CA ILE A 274 -0.16 16.22 19.52
C ILE A 274 -0.89 17.36 18.80
N ALA A 275 -1.69 18.15 19.55
CA ALA A 275 -2.55 19.19 18.96
C ALA A 275 -1.80 20.16 18.05
N LYS A 276 -0.64 20.67 18.48
CA LYS A 276 0.17 21.63 17.71
C LYS A 276 0.95 21.04 16.54
N VAL A 277 1.06 19.72 16.43
CA VAL A 277 1.77 19.06 15.33
C VAL A 277 0.88 19.02 14.11
N LYS A 278 1.35 19.56 13.00
CA LYS A 278 0.72 19.58 11.67
C LYS A 278 1.29 18.50 10.75
N MET A 279 2.59 18.21 10.89
CA MET A 279 3.32 17.23 10.07
C MET A 279 4.22 16.37 10.95
N SER A 280 4.34 15.10 10.62
CA SER A 280 5.25 14.16 11.25
C SER A 280 6.15 13.50 10.22
N ILE A 281 7.45 13.42 10.52
CA ILE A 281 8.48 12.82 9.67
C ILE A 281 9.19 11.72 10.43
N PHE A 282 9.30 10.57 9.81
CA PHE A 282 10.09 9.46 10.29
C PHE A 282 11.20 9.15 9.30
N ALA A 283 12.45 9.29 9.74
CA ALA A 283 13.65 8.97 8.99
C ALA A 283 14.27 7.68 9.54
N ARG A 284 14.47 6.69 8.70
CA ARG A 284 15.08 5.40 9.04
C ARG A 284 16.30 5.15 8.16
N GLU A 285 17.44 4.87 8.79
CA GLU A 285 18.64 4.49 8.10
C GLU A 285 18.50 3.12 7.45
N GLU A 286 18.72 3.04 6.14
CA GLU A 286 18.79 1.80 5.36
C GLU A 286 20.21 1.61 4.77
N SER A 287 20.43 0.56 3.98
CA SER A 287 21.74 0.35 3.34
C SER A 287 21.95 1.34 2.20
N GLY A 288 22.78 2.37 2.42
CA GLY A 288 23.15 3.37 1.41
C GLY A 288 22.18 4.55 1.27
N GLU A 289 21.09 4.56 2.00
CA GLU A 289 20.10 5.66 1.96
C GLU A 289 19.38 5.81 3.30
N VAL A 290 18.69 6.93 3.49
CA VAL A 290 17.75 7.14 4.59
C VAL A 290 16.34 7.21 4.02
N ARG A 291 15.50 6.25 4.42
CA ARG A 291 14.09 6.24 4.04
C ARG A 291 13.32 7.25 4.86
N ILE A 292 12.50 8.04 4.19
CA ILE A 292 11.65 9.06 4.81
C ILE A 292 10.19 8.67 4.66
N SER A 293 9.46 8.74 5.76
CA SER A 293 8.00 8.66 5.78
C SER A 293 7.44 9.97 6.30
N ILE A 294 6.45 10.54 5.62
CA ILE A 294 5.83 11.81 5.99
C ILE A 294 4.33 11.61 6.13
N ARG A 295 3.77 12.13 7.19
CA ARG A 295 2.32 12.22 7.42
C ARG A 295 1.95 13.62 7.85
N SER A 296 0.75 14.07 7.51
CA SER A 296 0.29 15.40 7.87
C SER A 296 -1.19 15.42 8.21
N LYS A 297 -1.60 16.41 8.98
CA LYS A 297 -3.01 16.73 9.20
C LYS A 297 -3.58 17.45 7.97
N ARG A 298 -4.90 17.44 7.86
CA ARG A 298 -5.61 18.18 6.81
C ARG A 298 -5.18 19.66 6.83
N GLY A 299 -4.93 20.21 5.63
CA GLY A 299 -4.46 21.56 5.46
C GLY A 299 -2.94 21.72 5.38
N THR A 300 -2.19 20.61 5.46
CA THR A 300 -0.73 20.57 5.26
C THR A 300 -0.41 19.41 4.32
N SER A 301 0.34 19.65 3.23
CA SER A 301 0.62 18.65 2.21
C SER A 301 1.91 17.88 2.48
N ALA A 302 1.79 16.62 2.88
CA ALA A 302 2.91 15.69 2.97
C ALA A 302 3.53 15.42 1.58
N ASN A 303 2.69 15.25 0.56
CA ASN A 303 3.13 15.00 -0.82
C ASN A 303 3.99 16.14 -1.37
N ARG A 304 3.54 17.39 -1.22
CA ARG A 304 4.29 18.56 -1.68
C ARG A 304 5.64 18.68 -0.97
N CYS A 305 5.67 18.47 0.34
CA CYS A 305 6.88 18.46 1.13
C CYS A 305 7.87 17.38 0.66
N ALA A 306 7.38 16.17 0.42
CA ALA A 306 8.17 15.05 -0.09
C ALA A 306 8.78 15.35 -1.46
N LYS A 307 8.00 15.89 -2.39
CA LYS A 307 8.44 16.24 -3.75
C LYS A 307 9.51 17.33 -3.74
N LEU A 308 9.36 18.36 -2.89
CA LEU A 308 10.28 19.49 -2.87
C LEU A 308 11.61 19.18 -2.16
N PHE A 309 11.60 18.37 -1.10
CA PHE A 309 12.75 18.26 -0.21
C PHE A 309 13.23 16.84 0.09
N PHE A 310 12.46 15.81 -0.23
CA PHE A 310 12.80 14.45 0.19
C PHE A 310 12.87 13.44 -0.97
N ASN A 311 13.00 13.90 -2.22
CA ASN A 311 13.08 13.04 -3.42
C ASN A 311 11.99 11.97 -3.44
N GLY A 312 10.75 12.40 -3.22
CA GLY A 312 9.64 11.47 -3.02
C GLY A 312 8.29 11.99 -3.50
N GLY A 313 7.23 11.40 -2.96
CA GLY A 313 5.85 11.73 -3.28
C GLY A 313 4.88 10.78 -2.59
N GLY A 314 3.60 10.84 -2.97
CA GLY A 314 2.54 10.01 -2.41
C GLY A 314 1.18 10.74 -2.42
N HIS A 315 0.34 10.41 -1.44
CA HIS A 315 -0.95 11.07 -1.23
C HIS A 315 -0.79 12.43 -0.51
N GLU A 316 -1.83 13.23 -0.53
CA GLU A 316 -1.83 14.58 0.08
C GLU A 316 -1.33 14.58 1.53
N ASN A 317 -1.81 13.65 2.36
CA ASN A 317 -1.45 13.56 3.77
C ASN A 317 -0.53 12.38 4.13
N ALA A 318 -0.10 11.57 3.14
CA ALA A 318 0.76 10.40 3.33
C ALA A 318 1.74 10.29 2.16
N ALA A 319 3.01 10.57 2.42
CA ALA A 319 4.06 10.55 1.41
C ALA A 319 5.33 9.86 1.94
N GLY A 320 6.18 9.45 1.02
CA GLY A 320 7.50 8.90 1.32
C GLY A 320 8.58 9.60 0.50
N GLY A 321 9.83 9.33 0.87
CA GLY A 321 10.98 9.87 0.15
C GLY A 321 12.27 9.18 0.55
N LYS A 322 13.39 9.68 0.03
CA LYS A 322 14.73 9.15 0.29
C LYS A 322 15.76 10.26 0.38
N LEU A 323 16.73 10.09 1.26
CA LEU A 323 17.89 10.96 1.35
C LEU A 323 19.17 10.14 1.22
N HIS A 324 20.13 10.64 0.47
CA HIS A 324 21.48 10.09 0.35
C HIS A 324 22.46 10.93 1.18
N LEU A 325 22.21 10.94 2.49
CA LEU A 325 23.00 11.69 3.48
C LEU A 325 23.43 10.75 4.61
N PRO A 326 24.59 11.01 5.26
CA PRO A 326 24.93 10.38 6.52
C PRO A 326 23.84 10.63 7.58
N ILE A 327 23.57 9.61 8.40
CA ILE A 327 22.44 9.64 9.36
C ILE A 327 22.55 10.79 10.38
N ASP A 328 23.77 11.17 10.75
CA ASP A 328 24.07 12.29 11.65
C ASP A 328 23.73 13.69 11.08
N GLN A 329 23.60 13.80 9.76
CA GLN A 329 23.21 15.05 9.07
C GLN A 329 21.69 15.13 8.81
N VAL A 330 20.97 14.04 8.95
CA VAL A 330 19.55 13.96 8.58
C VAL A 330 18.67 14.83 9.47
N GLU A 331 19.00 14.92 10.74
CA GLU A 331 18.23 15.75 11.68
C GLU A 331 18.29 17.23 11.29
N GLU A 332 19.49 17.77 11.04
CA GLU A 332 19.68 19.16 10.62
C GLU A 332 18.99 19.42 9.27
N TYR A 333 19.11 18.48 8.35
CA TYR A 333 18.42 18.54 7.06
C TYR A 333 16.90 18.66 7.22
N ILE A 334 16.30 17.80 8.04
CA ILE A 334 14.85 17.82 8.30
C ILE A 334 14.45 19.16 8.91
N GLN A 335 15.14 19.64 9.94
CA GLN A 335 14.82 20.90 10.60
C GLN A 335 14.84 22.07 9.63
N LYS A 336 15.92 22.19 8.85
CA LYS A 336 16.10 23.28 7.88
C LYS A 336 15.00 23.28 6.82
N HIS A 337 14.77 22.15 6.16
CA HIS A 337 13.88 22.08 5.01
C HIS A 337 12.39 22.10 5.40
N THR A 338 12.05 21.56 6.56
CA THR A 338 10.68 21.68 7.06
C THR A 338 10.37 23.08 7.55
N HIS A 339 11.34 23.80 8.12
CA HIS A 339 11.17 25.22 8.45
C HIS A 339 10.87 26.04 7.18
N ILE A 340 11.66 25.88 6.13
CA ILE A 340 11.41 26.51 4.83
C ILE A 340 10.02 26.14 4.30
N TYR A 341 9.67 24.84 4.34
CA TYR A 341 8.37 24.38 3.86
C TYR A 341 7.21 25.03 4.60
N MET A 342 7.23 25.03 5.94
CA MET A 342 6.14 25.55 6.76
C MET A 342 6.02 27.09 6.69
N THR A 343 7.10 27.81 6.39
CA THR A 343 7.10 29.28 6.32
C THR A 343 6.81 29.83 4.93
N GLU A 344 7.24 29.15 3.88
CA GLU A 344 7.15 29.65 2.50
C GLU A 344 6.06 28.98 1.67
N TYR A 345 5.74 27.71 1.94
CA TYR A 345 4.86 26.89 1.10
C TYR A 345 3.52 26.51 1.74
N GLU A 346 3.38 26.66 3.06
CA GLU A 346 2.18 26.36 3.85
C GLU A 346 1.48 27.63 4.38
N LYS A 347 1.40 28.65 3.57
CA LYS A 347 0.67 29.90 3.89
C LYS A 347 -0.79 29.81 3.53
#